data_1b8b0ddac87d056ffb958782481cb950
#
_entry.id   1b8b0ddac87d056ffb958782481cb950
#
_cell.length_a   1.000
_cell.length_b   1.000
_cell.length_c   1.000
_cell.angle_alpha   90.00
_cell.angle_beta   90.00
_cell.angle_gamma   90.00
#
_symmetry.space_group_name_H-M   'P 1'
#
loop_
_entity.id
_entity.type
_entity.pdbx_description
1 polymer ?
#
loop_
_entity_poly.entity_id
_entity_poly.type
_entity_poly.pdbx_seq_one_letter_code
_entity_poly.pdbx_strand_id
1 'polypeptide(L)'
;VTDANLLVILNDNAIGIDPSIGALKNYLTAVKEGKNPKQNNIIKSLNFDYSGPIDGHDLPKLILELERLKSVKGPKFLHVITTKGKGLQLAEEDQVKYHAPGKFDAETGKIHPKDESHLPPKFQDVFGHTLVELAKQNEKIIGITPAMPSGSSMKYMMEVFPKRAIDVGIAEQHAVTLAAGMATQGMVVFCNIYS
;
A
#
# COMPACT_ATOMS: atom_id res chain seq x y z
N VAL A 1 -4.68 -10.08 21.23
CA VAL A 1 -6.13 -9.94 21.28
C VAL A 1 -6.64 -11.01 22.21
N THR A 2 -7.23 -10.60 23.31
CA THR A 2 -7.84 -11.50 24.29
C THR A 2 -9.27 -11.85 23.85
N ASP A 3 -10.14 -12.14 24.76
CA ASP A 3 -11.55 -12.45 24.60
C ASP A 3 -12.45 -11.20 24.40
N ALA A 4 -11.86 -10.07 24.03
CA ALA A 4 -12.60 -8.84 23.75
C ALA A 4 -13.61 -9.04 22.60
N ASN A 5 -14.81 -8.52 22.79
CA ASN A 5 -15.85 -8.55 21.75
C ASN A 5 -15.59 -7.48 20.68
N LEU A 6 -14.56 -7.71 19.89
CA LEU A 6 -14.04 -6.78 18.87
C LEU A 6 -14.31 -7.33 17.47
N LEU A 7 -14.75 -6.47 16.56
CA LEU A 7 -14.79 -6.74 15.12
C LEU A 7 -13.69 -5.95 14.41
N VAL A 8 -12.74 -6.67 13.81
CA VAL A 8 -11.74 -6.11 12.91
C VAL A 8 -12.23 -6.29 11.48
N ILE A 9 -12.25 -5.22 10.70
CA ILE A 9 -12.63 -5.25 9.28
C ILE A 9 -11.39 -4.96 8.46
N LEU A 10 -10.98 -5.92 7.63
CA LEU A 10 -9.95 -5.72 6.61
C LEU A 10 -10.62 -5.34 5.30
N ASN A 11 -10.42 -4.11 4.85
CA ASN A 11 -10.75 -3.67 3.50
C ASN A 11 -9.55 -3.97 2.58
N ASP A 12 -9.62 -5.11 1.89
CA ASP A 12 -8.56 -5.58 0.99
C ASP A 12 -8.84 -5.12 -0.44
N ASN A 13 -8.15 -4.08 -0.87
CA ASN A 13 -8.16 -3.59 -2.25
C ASN A 13 -6.81 -3.79 -2.97
N ALA A 14 -5.85 -4.48 -2.34
CA ALA A 14 -4.52 -4.80 -2.85
C ALA A 14 -3.62 -3.59 -3.17
N ILE A 15 -4.04 -2.38 -2.82
CA ILE A 15 -3.31 -1.15 -3.13
C ILE A 15 -3.45 -0.14 -1.98
N GLY A 16 -2.33 0.51 -1.66
CA GLY A 16 -2.32 1.69 -0.78
C GLY A 16 -2.38 2.97 -1.63
N ILE A 17 -1.33 3.79 -1.57
CA ILE A 17 -1.05 4.86 -2.54
C ILE A 17 -0.49 4.22 -3.81
N ASP A 18 0.55 3.43 -3.66
CA ASP A 18 1.15 2.55 -4.68
C ASP A 18 0.77 1.08 -4.42
N PRO A 19 1.02 0.15 -5.36
CA PRO A 19 0.70 -1.26 -5.18
C PRO A 19 1.37 -1.87 -3.94
N SER A 20 0.60 -2.61 -3.14
CA SER A 20 1.10 -3.28 -1.94
C SER A 20 2.14 -4.35 -2.28
N ILE A 21 3.10 -4.57 -1.39
CA ILE A 21 4.17 -5.56 -1.52
C ILE A 21 4.26 -6.46 -0.28
N GLY A 22 5.06 -7.52 -0.38
CA GLY A 22 5.41 -8.38 0.75
C GLY A 22 4.55 -9.64 0.94
N ALA A 23 4.93 -10.45 1.91
CA ALA A 23 4.35 -11.78 2.13
C ALA A 23 2.86 -11.75 2.49
N LEU A 24 2.42 -10.79 3.28
CA LEU A 24 1.02 -10.65 3.66
C LEU A 24 0.15 -10.36 2.42
N LYS A 25 0.60 -9.47 1.53
CA LYS A 25 -0.10 -9.20 0.26
C LYS A 25 -0.22 -10.46 -0.58
N ASN A 26 0.86 -11.24 -0.72
CA ASN A 26 0.84 -12.47 -1.49
C ASN A 26 -0.12 -13.51 -0.89
N TYR A 27 -0.15 -13.62 0.44
CA TYR A 27 -1.10 -14.45 1.17
C TYR A 27 -2.56 -14.03 0.92
N LEU A 28 -2.88 -12.74 1.08
CA LEU A 28 -4.22 -12.20 0.86
C LEU A 28 -4.66 -12.38 -0.59
N THR A 29 -3.76 -12.19 -1.56
CA THR A 29 -4.01 -12.46 -2.97
C THR A 29 -4.37 -13.93 -3.20
N ALA A 30 -3.64 -14.86 -2.62
CA ALA A 30 -3.93 -16.29 -2.73
C ALA A 30 -5.30 -16.65 -2.12
N VAL A 31 -5.65 -16.05 -0.98
CA VAL A 31 -6.97 -16.23 -0.36
C VAL A 31 -8.08 -15.70 -1.26
N LYS A 32 -7.89 -14.52 -1.85
CA LYS A 32 -8.84 -13.90 -2.79
C LYS A 32 -9.08 -14.77 -4.03
N GLU A 33 -8.04 -15.42 -4.55
CA GLU A 33 -8.10 -16.30 -5.72
C GLU A 33 -8.65 -17.70 -5.40
N GLY A 34 -9.08 -17.95 -4.16
CA GLY A 34 -9.56 -19.27 -3.72
C GLY A 34 -8.45 -20.33 -3.62
N LYS A 35 -7.20 -19.92 -3.79
CA LYS A 35 -6.04 -20.78 -3.57
C LYS A 35 -5.88 -20.94 -2.06
N ASN A 36 -6.21 -22.11 -1.55
CA ASN A 36 -6.03 -22.40 -0.14
C ASN A 36 -4.50 -22.45 0.13
N PRO A 37 -3.91 -21.48 0.84
CA PRO A 37 -2.52 -21.61 1.22
C PRO A 37 -2.39 -22.92 2.01
N LYS A 38 -1.36 -23.70 1.74
CA LYS A 38 -1.14 -25.06 2.32
C LYS A 38 -1.11 -25.08 3.86
N GLN A 39 -1.31 -23.95 4.50
CA GLN A 39 -1.29 -23.75 5.95
C GLN A 39 -2.62 -23.13 6.41
N ASN A 40 -2.93 -23.29 7.66
CA ASN A 40 -4.09 -22.67 8.30
C ASN A 40 -4.14 -21.16 8.05
N ASN A 41 -5.34 -20.63 7.89
CA ASN A 41 -5.55 -19.19 7.76
C ASN A 41 -4.87 -18.47 8.95
N ILE A 42 -3.91 -17.58 8.65
CA ILE A 42 -3.13 -16.89 9.68
C ILE A 42 -4.01 -16.13 10.67
N ILE A 43 -5.14 -15.58 10.21
CA ILE A 43 -6.08 -14.85 11.06
C ILE A 43 -6.76 -15.79 12.06
N LYS A 44 -7.17 -16.98 11.60
CA LYS A 44 -7.70 -18.02 12.49
C LYS A 44 -6.66 -18.49 13.49
N SER A 45 -5.39 -18.58 13.09
CA SER A 45 -4.28 -18.95 13.99
C SER A 45 -4.03 -17.91 15.09
N LEU A 46 -4.51 -16.67 14.90
CA LEU A 46 -4.51 -15.61 15.92
C LEU A 46 -5.79 -15.63 16.79
N ASN A 47 -6.59 -16.70 16.75
CA ASN A 47 -7.83 -16.89 17.50
C ASN A 47 -8.96 -15.89 17.14
N PHE A 48 -8.99 -15.40 15.91
CA PHE A 48 -10.14 -14.68 15.40
C PHE A 48 -11.16 -15.64 14.78
N ASP A 49 -12.45 -15.38 15.03
CA ASP A 49 -13.52 -15.92 14.18
C ASP A 49 -13.46 -15.17 12.83
N TYR A 50 -12.94 -15.88 11.81
CA TYR A 50 -12.71 -15.32 10.49
C TYR A 50 -13.91 -15.52 9.58
N SER A 51 -14.39 -14.44 9.00
CA SER A 51 -15.40 -14.40 7.95
C SER A 51 -14.87 -13.75 6.68
N GLY A 52 -15.25 -14.30 5.53
CA GLY A 52 -14.84 -13.80 4.23
C GLY A 52 -13.94 -14.79 3.45
N PRO A 53 -13.36 -14.34 2.32
CA PRO A 53 -13.52 -13.00 1.74
C PRO A 53 -14.92 -12.75 1.16
N ILE A 54 -15.42 -11.52 1.34
CA ILE A 54 -16.72 -11.06 0.82
C ILE A 54 -16.50 -9.92 -0.15
N ASP A 55 -17.27 -9.87 -1.24
CA ASP A 55 -17.29 -8.69 -2.12
C ASP A 55 -17.89 -7.49 -1.38
N GLY A 56 -17.10 -6.46 -1.13
CA GLY A 56 -17.51 -5.23 -0.45
C GLY A 56 -18.42 -4.33 -1.29
N HIS A 57 -18.57 -4.61 -2.59
CA HIS A 57 -19.52 -3.91 -3.46
C HIS A 57 -20.89 -4.61 -3.51
N ASP A 58 -21.02 -5.85 -3.00
CA ASP A 58 -22.29 -6.54 -2.78
C ASP A 58 -22.87 -6.15 -1.41
N LEU A 59 -23.50 -4.96 -1.36
CA LEU A 59 -24.07 -4.44 -0.11
C LEU A 59 -25.04 -5.39 0.59
N PRO A 60 -25.97 -6.09 -0.12
CA PRO A 60 -26.85 -7.04 0.53
C PRO A 60 -26.11 -8.13 1.31
N LYS A 61 -25.08 -8.75 0.70
CA LYS A 61 -24.26 -9.76 1.38
C LYS A 61 -23.43 -9.19 2.53
N LEU A 62 -22.86 -8.00 2.33
CA LEU A 62 -22.09 -7.33 3.38
C LEU A 62 -22.95 -7.03 4.61
N ILE A 63 -24.16 -6.49 4.41
CA ILE A 63 -25.10 -6.19 5.49
C ILE A 63 -25.51 -7.47 6.21
N LEU A 64 -25.87 -8.53 5.47
CA LEU A 64 -26.25 -9.82 6.05
C LEU A 64 -25.14 -10.39 6.95
N GLU A 65 -23.89 -10.30 6.49
CA GLU A 65 -22.75 -10.79 7.26
C GLU A 65 -22.45 -9.93 8.49
N LEU A 66 -22.57 -8.62 8.39
CA LEU A 66 -22.44 -7.72 9.54
C LEU A 66 -23.51 -8.00 10.61
N GLU A 67 -24.75 -8.25 10.20
CA GLU A 67 -25.83 -8.64 11.12
C GLU A 67 -25.53 -10.00 11.79
N ARG A 68 -25.03 -10.98 11.05
CA ARG A 68 -24.60 -12.26 11.63
C ARG A 68 -23.50 -12.07 12.68
N LEU A 69 -22.48 -11.24 12.36
CA LEU A 69 -21.35 -11.01 13.24
C LEU A 69 -21.69 -10.26 14.53
N LYS A 70 -22.78 -9.50 14.57
CA LYS A 70 -23.30 -8.87 15.81
C LYS A 70 -23.61 -9.91 16.89
N SER A 71 -24.11 -11.07 16.52
CA SER A 71 -24.48 -12.13 17.46
C SER A 71 -23.28 -13.00 17.91
N VAL A 72 -22.16 -12.95 17.20
CA VAL A 72 -20.94 -13.70 17.52
C VAL A 72 -20.20 -13.00 18.66
N LYS A 73 -19.83 -13.74 19.70
CA LYS A 73 -19.04 -13.23 20.83
C LYS A 73 -17.54 -13.44 20.58
N GLY A 74 -16.72 -12.63 21.22
CA GLY A 74 -15.27 -12.71 21.11
C GLY A 74 -14.69 -11.94 19.93
N PRO A 75 -13.38 -12.08 19.63
CA PRO A 75 -12.71 -11.39 18.56
C PRO A 75 -13.09 -11.95 17.19
N LYS A 76 -13.56 -11.08 16.32
CA LYS A 76 -14.05 -11.42 14.96
C LYS A 76 -13.24 -10.66 13.92
N PHE A 77 -13.05 -11.27 12.76
CA PHE A 77 -12.35 -10.67 11.64
C PHE A 77 -13.16 -10.83 10.36
N LEU A 78 -13.53 -9.71 9.76
CA LEU A 78 -14.26 -9.68 8.49
C LEU A 78 -13.30 -9.25 7.37
N HIS A 79 -13.07 -10.12 6.39
CA HIS A 79 -12.26 -9.83 5.21
C HIS A 79 -13.19 -9.39 4.07
N VAL A 80 -13.09 -8.12 3.69
CA VAL A 80 -13.89 -7.49 2.62
C VAL A 80 -12.96 -7.15 1.46
N ILE A 81 -13.31 -7.60 0.26
CA ILE A 81 -12.59 -7.27 -0.96
C ILE A 81 -13.29 -6.10 -1.64
N THR A 82 -12.52 -5.07 -1.97
CA THR A 82 -13.01 -3.93 -2.74
C THR A 82 -12.11 -3.61 -3.92
N THR A 83 -12.62 -2.84 -4.85
CA THR A 83 -11.85 -2.24 -5.95
C THR A 83 -11.78 -0.75 -5.71
N LYS A 84 -10.57 -0.21 -5.52
CA LYS A 84 -10.34 1.23 -5.37
C LYS A 84 -10.78 1.96 -6.65
N GLY A 85 -11.55 3.02 -6.50
CA GLY A 85 -12.08 3.77 -7.65
C GLY A 85 -13.34 3.14 -8.28
N LYS A 86 -13.95 2.14 -7.65
CA LYS A 86 -15.15 1.43 -8.14
C LYS A 86 -16.26 2.40 -8.56
N GLY A 87 -16.77 2.19 -9.78
CA GLY A 87 -17.81 3.04 -10.39
C GLY A 87 -17.28 4.10 -11.36
N LEU A 88 -15.96 4.34 -11.41
CA LEU A 88 -15.31 5.15 -12.42
C LEU A 88 -14.23 4.30 -13.13
N GLN A 89 -14.52 3.84 -14.35
CA GLN A 89 -13.66 2.90 -15.09
C GLN A 89 -12.20 3.37 -15.14
N LEU A 90 -11.95 4.64 -15.43
CA LEU A 90 -10.58 5.18 -15.49
C LEU A 90 -9.85 5.09 -14.15
N ALA A 91 -10.57 5.19 -13.03
CA ALA A 91 -9.98 5.04 -11.70
C ALA A 91 -9.75 3.57 -11.32
N GLU A 92 -10.57 2.64 -11.83
CA GLU A 92 -10.34 1.20 -11.67
C GLU A 92 -9.12 0.74 -12.47
N GLU A 93 -8.88 1.32 -13.65
CA GLU A 93 -7.75 1.01 -14.54
C GLU A 93 -6.42 1.62 -14.07
N ASP A 94 -6.45 2.82 -13.48
CA ASP A 94 -5.25 3.53 -12.99
C ASP A 94 -5.47 4.10 -11.58
N GLN A 95 -5.44 3.20 -10.61
CA GLN A 95 -5.74 3.49 -9.20
C GLN A 95 -4.70 4.42 -8.54
N VAL A 96 -3.47 4.45 -9.03
CA VAL A 96 -2.41 5.35 -8.54
C VAL A 96 -2.69 6.78 -8.99
N LYS A 97 -2.95 6.96 -10.28
CA LYS A 97 -3.25 8.27 -10.88
C LYS A 97 -4.49 8.92 -10.27
N TYR A 98 -5.50 8.10 -9.97
CA TYR A 98 -6.76 8.58 -9.38
C TYR A 98 -6.76 8.55 -7.83
N HIS A 99 -5.61 8.27 -7.20
CA HIS A 99 -5.48 8.49 -5.77
C HIS A 99 -5.35 9.99 -5.47
N ALA A 100 -6.40 10.59 -4.93
CA ALA A 100 -6.50 12.03 -4.70
C ALA A 100 -6.17 12.87 -5.97
N PRO A 101 -6.89 12.63 -7.10
CA PRO A 101 -6.64 13.36 -8.32
C PRO A 101 -6.95 14.86 -8.12
N GLY A 102 -6.34 15.72 -8.90
CA GLY A 102 -6.69 17.13 -8.97
C GLY A 102 -8.10 17.33 -9.57
N LYS A 103 -8.36 18.51 -10.13
CA LYS A 103 -9.61 18.77 -10.85
C LYS A 103 -9.71 17.85 -12.07
N PHE A 104 -10.86 17.25 -12.29
CA PHE A 104 -11.14 16.40 -13.44
C PHE A 104 -12.54 16.68 -14.00
N ASP A 105 -12.77 16.32 -15.23
CA ASP A 105 -14.06 16.38 -15.88
C ASP A 105 -14.97 15.28 -15.33
N ALA A 106 -16.14 15.64 -14.81
CA ALA A 106 -17.03 14.71 -14.13
C ALA A 106 -17.70 13.69 -15.08
N GLU A 107 -17.84 14.00 -16.37
CA GLU A 107 -18.47 13.11 -17.35
C GLU A 107 -17.46 12.13 -17.94
N THR A 108 -16.26 12.61 -18.27
CA THR A 108 -15.22 11.82 -18.93
C THR A 108 -14.19 11.24 -17.98
N GLY A 109 -14.14 11.72 -16.73
CA GLY A 109 -13.12 11.35 -15.75
C GLY A 109 -11.72 11.89 -16.07
N LYS A 110 -11.53 12.64 -17.12
CA LYS A 110 -10.21 13.15 -17.53
C LYS A 110 -9.70 14.21 -16.55
N ILE A 111 -8.49 14.01 -16.04
CA ILE A 111 -7.83 14.98 -15.18
C ILE A 111 -7.43 16.18 -16.01
N HIS A 112 -7.81 17.39 -15.54
CA HIS A 112 -7.39 18.62 -16.17
C HIS A 112 -5.88 18.80 -16.00
N PRO A 113 -5.12 18.98 -17.10
CA PRO A 113 -3.70 19.25 -17.01
C PRO A 113 -3.50 20.58 -16.26
N LYS A 114 -2.54 20.58 -15.33
CA LYS A 114 -2.06 21.82 -14.75
C LYS A 114 -0.94 22.34 -15.64
N ASP A 115 -1.05 23.60 -16.06
CA ASP A 115 0.10 24.25 -16.68
C ASP A 115 1.13 24.59 -15.60
N GLU A 116 2.08 23.69 -15.44
CA GLU A 116 3.22 23.84 -14.52
C GLU A 116 4.51 24.24 -15.26
N SER A 117 4.43 24.57 -16.57
CA SER A 117 5.61 24.84 -17.42
C SER A 117 6.44 26.05 -16.96
N HIS A 118 5.83 26.97 -16.23
CA HIS A 118 6.45 28.17 -15.67
C HIS A 118 6.94 27.99 -14.23
N LEU A 119 6.68 26.81 -13.62
CA LEU A 119 7.09 26.52 -12.25
C LEU A 119 8.47 25.83 -12.21
N PRO A 120 9.25 26.05 -11.16
CA PRO A 120 10.46 25.26 -10.94
C PRO A 120 10.10 23.77 -10.74
N PRO A 121 11.06 22.86 -10.96
CA PRO A 121 10.83 21.44 -10.69
C PRO A 121 10.44 21.23 -9.22
N LYS A 122 9.62 20.22 -8.96
CA LYS A 122 9.20 19.86 -7.59
C LYS A 122 10.41 19.39 -6.80
N PHE A 123 10.49 19.75 -5.52
CA PHE A 123 11.58 19.31 -4.63
C PHE A 123 11.78 17.81 -4.63
N GLN A 124 10.70 17.03 -4.63
CA GLN A 124 10.76 15.58 -4.69
C GLN A 124 11.44 15.05 -5.96
N ASP A 125 11.21 15.66 -7.11
CA ASP A 125 11.83 15.24 -8.38
C ASP A 125 13.31 15.61 -8.41
N VAL A 126 13.67 16.80 -7.94
CA VAL A 126 15.08 17.20 -7.75
C VAL A 126 15.78 16.22 -6.82
N PHE A 127 15.15 15.88 -5.67
CA PHE A 127 15.69 14.89 -4.74
C PHE A 127 15.91 13.53 -5.42
N GLY A 128 14.88 12.99 -6.10
CA GLY A 128 14.97 11.67 -6.71
C GLY A 128 16.07 11.55 -7.77
N HIS A 129 16.20 12.56 -8.63
CA HIS A 129 17.28 12.60 -9.63
C HIS A 129 18.65 12.75 -8.99
N THR A 130 18.80 13.68 -8.04
CA THR A 130 20.06 13.87 -7.31
C THR A 130 20.49 12.59 -6.57
N LEU A 131 19.55 11.88 -5.95
CA LEU A 131 19.83 10.61 -5.28
C LEU A 131 20.40 9.57 -6.26
N VAL A 132 19.85 9.48 -7.47
CA VAL A 132 20.39 8.59 -8.52
C VAL A 132 21.83 9.00 -8.92
N GLU A 133 22.09 10.30 -9.08
CA GLU A 133 23.44 10.80 -9.42
C GLU A 133 24.45 10.46 -8.33
N LEU A 134 24.10 10.68 -7.07
CA LEU A 134 24.95 10.34 -5.94
C LEU A 134 25.17 8.82 -5.83
N ALA A 135 24.13 8.03 -6.05
CA ALA A 135 24.21 6.57 -5.99
C ALA A 135 25.07 5.96 -7.10
N LYS A 136 25.23 6.64 -8.25
CA LYS A 136 26.21 6.27 -9.29
C LYS A 136 27.64 6.41 -8.81
N GLN A 137 27.90 7.39 -7.96
CA GLN A 137 29.23 7.71 -7.47
C GLN A 137 29.59 6.97 -6.17
N ASN A 138 28.59 6.50 -5.42
CA ASN A 138 28.78 5.84 -4.14
C ASN A 138 27.86 4.63 -4.00
N GLU A 139 28.44 3.43 -4.01
CA GLU A 139 27.70 2.17 -3.89
C GLU A 139 27.06 1.95 -2.52
N LYS A 140 27.49 2.68 -1.50
CA LYS A 140 26.93 2.59 -0.15
C LYS A 140 25.61 3.32 0.02
N ILE A 141 25.16 4.09 -0.97
CA ILE A 141 23.88 4.80 -0.91
C ILE A 141 22.73 3.84 -1.09
N ILE A 142 21.84 3.83 -0.11
CA ILE A 142 20.60 3.07 -0.05
C ILE A 142 19.42 4.03 0.11
N GLY A 143 18.37 3.82 -0.66
CA GLY A 143 17.10 4.52 -0.50
C GLY A 143 16.05 3.62 0.16
N ILE A 144 15.29 4.15 1.10
CA ILE A 144 14.17 3.47 1.75
C ILE A 144 12.93 4.36 1.69
N THR A 145 11.78 3.78 1.33
CA THR A 145 10.48 4.46 1.38
C THR A 145 9.41 3.53 1.93
N PRO A 146 8.48 4.00 2.76
CA PRO A 146 7.32 3.22 3.22
C PRO A 146 6.12 3.44 2.30
N ALA A 147 5.95 2.59 1.27
CA ALA A 147 4.83 2.56 0.33
C ALA A 147 4.59 3.88 -0.45
N MET A 148 5.65 4.65 -0.69
CA MET A 148 5.54 5.97 -1.34
C MET A 148 6.56 6.18 -2.48
N PRO A 149 6.83 5.19 -3.36
CA PRO A 149 7.85 5.34 -4.39
C PRO A 149 7.56 6.48 -5.39
N SER A 150 6.30 6.70 -5.74
CA SER A 150 5.90 7.77 -6.66
C SER A 150 5.97 9.15 -5.99
N GLY A 151 5.33 9.30 -4.83
CA GLY A 151 5.23 10.57 -4.12
C GLY A 151 6.55 11.07 -3.55
N SER A 152 7.46 10.16 -3.21
CA SER A 152 8.81 10.50 -2.74
C SER A 152 9.83 10.61 -3.88
N SER A 153 9.44 10.32 -5.12
CA SER A 153 10.33 10.18 -6.29
C SER A 153 11.43 9.11 -6.14
N MET A 154 11.28 8.20 -5.18
CA MET A 154 12.16 7.04 -5.01
C MET A 154 12.10 6.09 -6.23
N LYS A 155 11.02 6.16 -7.02
CA LYS A 155 10.86 5.42 -8.27
C LYS A 155 12.06 5.51 -9.21
N TYR A 156 12.70 6.68 -9.30
CA TYR A 156 13.89 6.87 -10.16
C TYR A 156 15.08 6.02 -9.69
N MET A 157 15.27 5.90 -8.37
CA MET A 157 16.31 5.03 -7.83
C MET A 157 15.94 3.54 -7.98
N MET A 158 14.67 3.19 -7.86
CA MET A 158 14.18 1.82 -8.07
C MET A 158 14.39 1.35 -9.52
N GLU A 159 14.23 2.22 -10.49
CA GLU A 159 14.47 1.94 -11.91
C GLU A 159 15.94 1.67 -12.21
N VAL A 160 16.85 2.46 -11.64
CA VAL A 160 18.30 2.38 -11.92
C VAL A 160 19.01 1.40 -10.99
N PHE A 161 18.65 1.35 -9.73
CA PHE A 161 19.30 0.56 -8.67
C PHE A 161 18.28 -0.23 -7.83
N PRO A 162 17.53 -1.18 -8.43
CA PRO A 162 16.42 -1.88 -7.74
C PRO A 162 16.84 -2.63 -6.47
N LYS A 163 18.11 -3.05 -6.36
CA LYS A 163 18.65 -3.70 -5.15
C LYS A 163 19.05 -2.74 -4.03
N ARG A 164 19.12 -1.44 -4.32
CA ARG A 164 19.50 -0.40 -3.37
C ARG A 164 18.37 0.58 -3.07
N ALA A 165 17.19 0.34 -3.61
CA ALA A 165 15.98 1.10 -3.34
C ALA A 165 14.92 0.15 -2.79
N ILE A 166 14.54 0.35 -1.52
CA ILE A 166 13.73 -0.58 -0.75
C ILE A 166 12.41 0.08 -0.41
N ASP A 167 11.30 -0.56 -0.78
CA ASP A 167 9.98 -0.24 -0.26
C ASP A 167 9.65 -1.23 0.87
N VAL A 168 9.36 -0.70 2.04
CA VAL A 168 9.03 -1.50 3.22
C VAL A 168 7.53 -1.65 3.45
N GLY A 169 6.69 -1.14 2.54
CA GLY A 169 5.26 -1.05 2.73
C GLY A 169 4.89 0.08 3.71
N ILE A 170 3.63 0.14 4.14
CA ILE A 170 3.16 1.15 5.12
C ILE A 170 3.70 0.78 6.51
N ALA A 171 4.97 1.06 6.74
CA ALA A 171 5.70 0.67 7.95
C ALA A 171 6.83 1.68 8.25
N GLU A 172 6.48 2.91 8.55
CA GLU A 172 7.41 4.04 8.77
C GLU A 172 8.40 3.75 9.89
N GLN A 173 7.94 3.17 10.99
CA GLN A 173 8.78 2.81 12.13
C GLN A 173 9.83 1.76 11.72
N HIS A 174 9.43 0.78 10.89
CA HIS A 174 10.35 -0.21 10.36
C HIS A 174 11.36 0.41 9.40
N ALA A 175 10.92 1.35 8.54
CA ALA A 175 11.80 2.09 7.63
C ALA A 175 12.95 2.75 8.39
N VAL A 176 12.64 3.45 9.49
CA VAL A 176 13.64 4.14 10.32
C VAL A 176 14.56 3.14 11.03
N THR A 177 14.00 2.07 11.60
CA THR A 177 14.80 1.05 12.29
C THR A 177 15.74 0.32 11.31
N LEU A 178 15.25 -0.02 10.12
CA LEU A 178 16.06 -0.63 9.06
C LEU A 178 17.19 0.31 8.60
N ALA A 179 16.86 1.60 8.40
CA ALA A 179 17.84 2.62 8.02
C ALA A 179 18.93 2.74 9.08
N ALA A 180 18.57 2.76 10.36
CA ALA A 180 19.54 2.80 11.47
C ALA A 180 20.45 1.56 11.46
N GLY A 181 19.88 0.36 11.31
CA GLY A 181 20.66 -0.88 11.21
C GLY A 181 21.64 -0.88 10.05
N MET A 182 21.23 -0.44 8.87
CA MET A 182 22.12 -0.33 7.69
C MET A 182 23.22 0.73 7.90
N ALA A 183 22.89 1.84 8.55
CA ALA A 183 23.86 2.89 8.85
C ALA A 183 24.99 2.38 9.77
N THR A 184 24.69 1.49 10.74
CA THR A 184 25.72 0.88 11.60
C THR A 184 26.70 -0.02 10.82
N GLN A 185 26.30 -0.48 9.63
CA GLN A 185 27.13 -1.27 8.72
C GLN A 185 27.84 -0.41 7.66
N GLY A 186 27.84 0.93 7.84
CA GLY A 186 28.55 1.88 6.99
C GLY A 186 27.81 2.24 5.71
N MET A 187 26.52 1.94 5.60
CA MET A 187 25.70 2.43 4.49
C MET A 187 25.27 3.88 4.72
N VAL A 188 25.11 4.61 3.62
CA VAL A 188 24.55 5.97 3.60
C VAL A 188 23.08 5.86 3.22
N VAL A 189 22.20 5.94 4.21
CA VAL A 189 20.78 5.64 4.00
C VAL A 189 19.95 6.91 3.93
N PHE A 190 19.18 7.02 2.85
CA PHE A 190 18.15 8.03 2.67
C PHE A 190 16.78 7.39 2.96
N CYS A 191 16.26 7.61 4.17
CA CYS A 191 14.94 7.15 4.58
C CYS A 191 13.91 8.23 4.30
N ASN A 192 13.07 8.01 3.30
CA ASN A 192 12.25 9.03 2.68
C ASN A 192 10.78 8.89 3.12
N ILE A 193 10.40 9.69 4.11
CA ILE A 193 9.06 9.74 4.70
C ILE A 193 8.57 11.17 4.61
N TYR A 194 7.32 11.35 4.17
CA TYR A 194 6.68 12.66 4.16
C TYR A 194 5.31 12.63 4.82
N SER A 195 4.86 13.78 5.29
CA SER A 195 3.54 13.98 5.91
C SER A 195 2.46 14.32 4.88
#